data_7a903364d9592fd15f2597cb69339a28
#
_entry.id   7a903364d9592fd15f2597cb69339a28
#
_cell.length_a   1.000
_cell.length_b   1.000
_cell.length_c   1.000
_cell.angle_alpha   90.00
_cell.angle_beta   90.00
_cell.angle_gamma   90.00
#
_symmetry.space_group_name_H-M   'P 1'
#
loop_
_entity.id
_entity.type
_entity.pdbx_description
1 polymer ?
#
loop_
_entity_poly.entity_id
_entity_poly.type
_entity_poly.pdbx_seq_one_letter_code
_entity_poly.pdbx_strand_id
1 'polypeptide(L)'
;MDIIRIDHVSLDVRDRPASLDWYEEVLGLRARNAHSVPDAPVFLGPDGAQLGLFAERPPGLRHIALATTTGDQARLLARLDRLGIAYRPERHGRNDSLYFPDPDGAVIEVLAPRA
;
A
#
# COMPACT_ATOMS: atom_id res chain seq x y z
N MET A 1 -7.06 -2.27 -19.35
CA MET A 1 -6.14 -2.15 -18.18
C MET A 1 -6.62 -3.11 -17.11
N ASP A 2 -5.72 -3.93 -16.62
CA ASP A 2 -6.07 -4.97 -15.65
C ASP A 2 -5.36 -4.76 -14.32
N ILE A 3 -6.15 -4.77 -13.26
CA ILE A 3 -5.61 -4.90 -11.92
C ILE A 3 -5.43 -6.39 -11.64
N ILE A 4 -4.22 -6.78 -11.25
CA ILE A 4 -3.89 -8.19 -11.06
C ILE A 4 -4.38 -8.71 -9.72
N ARG A 5 -4.18 -7.93 -8.64
CA ARG A 5 -4.53 -8.34 -7.28
C ARG A 5 -4.49 -7.14 -6.33
N ILE A 6 -5.04 -7.31 -5.16
CA ILE A 6 -4.72 -6.43 -4.03
C ILE A 6 -3.33 -6.83 -3.54
N ASP A 7 -2.39 -5.88 -3.52
CA ASP A 7 -1.03 -6.14 -3.06
C ASP A 7 -0.96 -6.08 -1.53
N HIS A 8 -1.47 -5.00 -0.95
CA HIS A 8 -1.53 -4.84 0.49
C HIS A 8 -2.59 -3.81 0.89
N VAL A 9 -2.94 -3.84 2.16
CA VAL A 9 -3.76 -2.82 2.80
C VAL A 9 -2.89 -2.16 3.86
N SER A 10 -2.83 -0.83 3.88
CA SER A 10 -2.08 -0.07 4.87
C SER A 10 -3.01 0.57 5.87
N LEU A 11 -2.65 0.41 7.13
CA LEU A 11 -3.38 0.93 8.28
C LEU A 11 -2.48 1.86 9.08
N ASP A 12 -3.04 2.93 9.60
CA ASP A 12 -2.42 3.65 10.70
C ASP A 12 -2.94 3.06 12.00
N VAL A 13 -2.03 2.74 12.91
CA VAL A 13 -2.33 2.13 14.21
C VAL A 13 -1.77 2.99 15.32
N ARG A 14 -2.33 2.84 16.51
CA ARG A 14 -1.91 3.63 17.66
C ARG A 14 -0.52 3.27 18.15
N ASP A 15 -0.20 1.98 18.12
CA ASP A 15 1.06 1.43 18.62
C ASP A 15 1.45 0.27 17.72
N ARG A 16 2.48 0.47 16.88
CA ARG A 16 2.88 -0.55 15.90
C ARG A 16 3.34 -1.85 16.54
N PRO A 17 4.22 -1.84 17.58
CA PRO A 17 4.62 -3.09 18.21
C PRO A 17 3.44 -3.86 18.81
N ALA A 18 2.54 -3.18 19.48
CA ALA A 18 1.36 -3.82 20.07
C ALA A 18 0.43 -4.39 19.00
N SER A 19 0.23 -3.65 17.90
CA SER A 19 -0.61 -4.13 16.80
C SER A 19 0.04 -5.32 16.07
N LEU A 20 1.35 -5.29 15.86
CA LEU A 20 2.06 -6.42 15.27
C LEU A 20 1.89 -7.69 16.11
N ASP A 21 2.08 -7.58 17.42
CA ASP A 21 1.89 -8.71 18.33
C ASP A 21 0.45 -9.24 18.25
N TRP A 22 -0.52 -8.35 18.19
CA TRP A 22 -1.93 -8.73 18.08
C TRP A 22 -2.21 -9.50 16.78
N TYR A 23 -1.72 -8.99 15.63
CA TYR A 23 -1.93 -9.65 14.35
C TYR A 23 -1.22 -11.01 14.26
N GLU A 24 -0.03 -11.13 14.87
CA GLU A 24 0.67 -12.41 14.96
C GLU A 24 -0.10 -13.41 15.83
N GLU A 25 -0.54 -12.98 17.01
CA GLU A 25 -1.22 -13.87 17.95
C GLU A 25 -2.59 -14.30 17.45
N VAL A 26 -3.36 -13.37 16.92
CA VAL A 26 -4.77 -13.63 16.55
C VAL A 26 -4.89 -14.24 15.15
N LEU A 27 -4.12 -13.77 14.19
CA LEU A 27 -4.24 -14.16 12.79
C LEU A 27 -3.04 -14.94 12.25
N GLY A 28 -1.97 -15.05 13.02
CA GLY A 28 -0.76 -15.73 12.55
C GLY A 28 0.00 -14.98 11.46
N LEU A 29 -0.26 -13.67 11.31
CA LEU A 29 0.44 -12.86 10.32
C LEU A 29 1.79 -12.42 10.87
N ARG A 30 2.87 -12.78 10.17
CA ARG A 30 4.23 -12.51 10.63
C ARG A 30 4.84 -11.33 9.90
N ALA A 31 5.71 -10.61 10.58
CA ALA A 31 6.45 -9.51 10.00
C ALA A 31 7.32 -9.99 8.83
N ARG A 32 7.32 -9.21 7.73
CA ARG A 32 8.09 -9.51 6.52
C ARG A 32 9.43 -8.80 6.49
N ASN A 33 9.56 -7.67 7.17
CA ASN A 33 10.77 -6.86 7.16
C ASN A 33 11.35 -6.74 8.57
N ALA A 34 12.64 -6.51 8.64
CA ALA A 34 13.32 -6.29 9.91
C ALA A 34 12.91 -4.93 10.49
N HIS A 35 12.85 -4.83 11.82
CA HIS A 35 12.41 -3.64 12.54
C HIS A 35 13.59 -2.86 13.10
N SER A 36 14.59 -2.61 12.29
CA SER A 36 15.78 -1.89 12.72
C SER A 36 15.58 -0.37 12.81
N VAL A 37 14.50 0.16 12.23
CA VAL A 37 14.20 1.60 12.23
C VAL A 37 12.90 1.81 13.00
N PRO A 38 12.95 2.46 14.20
CA PRO A 38 11.78 2.58 15.07
C PRO A 38 10.55 3.22 14.44
N ASP A 39 10.74 4.17 13.52
CA ASP A 39 9.63 4.92 12.90
C ASP A 39 9.25 4.40 11.51
N ALA A 40 9.87 3.33 11.06
CA ALA A 40 9.54 2.76 9.76
C ALA A 40 8.27 1.94 9.81
N PRO A 41 7.47 1.90 8.73
CA PRO A 41 6.30 1.04 8.69
C PRO A 41 6.71 -0.44 8.76
N VAL A 42 5.82 -1.26 9.32
CA VAL A 42 6.01 -2.70 9.44
C VAL A 42 5.05 -3.39 8.49
N PHE A 43 5.57 -4.24 7.61
CA PHE A 43 4.76 -5.07 6.73
C PHE A 43 4.70 -6.50 7.26
N LEU A 44 3.52 -7.10 7.24
CA LEU A 44 3.28 -8.45 7.77
C LEU A 44 2.33 -9.21 6.86
N GLY A 45 2.36 -10.53 6.98
CA GLY A 45 1.51 -11.43 6.21
C GLY A 45 2.18 -11.92 4.93
N PRO A 46 1.68 -13.03 4.38
CA PRO A 46 2.16 -13.59 3.12
C PRO A 46 1.64 -12.80 1.92
N ASP A 47 2.17 -13.10 0.74
CA ASP A 47 1.61 -12.57 -0.51
C ASP A 47 0.12 -12.92 -0.59
N GLY A 48 -0.68 -11.94 -0.95
CA GLY A 48 -2.15 -12.09 -1.01
C GLY A 48 -2.87 -11.75 0.30
N ALA A 49 -2.14 -11.56 1.41
CA ALA A 49 -2.72 -11.18 2.69
C ALA A 49 -1.80 -10.22 3.45
N GLN A 50 -1.20 -9.27 2.73
CA GLN A 50 -0.22 -8.37 3.30
C GLN A 50 -0.86 -7.12 3.89
N LEU A 51 -0.45 -6.77 5.10
CA LEU A 51 -0.82 -5.52 5.76
C LEU A 51 0.42 -4.68 5.99
N GLY A 52 0.28 -3.35 5.88
CA GLY A 52 1.29 -2.40 6.28
C GLY A 52 0.80 -1.63 7.51
N LEU A 53 1.61 -1.58 8.57
CA LEU A 53 1.29 -0.86 9.79
C LEU A 53 2.12 0.42 9.87
N PHE A 54 1.44 1.54 9.96
CA PHE A 54 1.99 2.88 10.10
C PHE A 54 1.51 3.46 11.44
N ALA A 55 2.16 4.49 11.92
CA ALA A 55 1.72 5.19 13.14
C ALA A 55 1.95 6.70 12.96
N GLU A 56 1.51 7.23 11.82
CA GLU A 56 1.71 8.63 11.46
C GLU A 56 0.44 9.47 11.53
N ARG A 57 -0.72 8.83 11.49
CA ARG A 57 -2.03 9.47 11.46
C ARG A 57 -2.93 8.81 12.51
N PRO A 58 -4.08 9.41 12.83
CA PRO A 58 -5.05 8.73 13.68
C PRO A 58 -5.39 7.33 13.15
N PRO A 59 -5.69 6.36 14.02
CA PRO A 59 -5.96 4.99 13.60
C PRO A 59 -7.04 4.88 12.54
N GLY A 60 -6.83 4.02 11.56
CA GLY A 60 -7.77 3.80 10.48
C GLY A 60 -7.10 3.29 9.21
N LEU A 61 -7.89 3.14 8.16
CA LEU A 61 -7.40 2.76 6.84
C LEU A 61 -6.54 3.90 6.27
N ARG A 62 -5.33 3.56 5.85
CA ARG A 62 -4.42 4.51 5.22
C ARG A 62 -4.55 4.48 3.70
N HIS A 63 -4.40 3.31 3.08
CA HIS A 63 -4.64 3.14 1.65
C HIS A 63 -4.76 1.66 1.29
N ILE A 64 -5.31 1.43 0.10
CA ILE A 64 -5.36 0.11 -0.53
C ILE A 64 -4.41 0.13 -1.72
N ALA A 65 -3.52 -0.85 -1.79
CA ALA A 65 -2.56 -0.96 -2.88
C ALA A 65 -2.97 -2.09 -3.84
N LEU A 66 -3.07 -1.73 -5.11
CA LEU A 66 -3.46 -2.61 -6.20
C LEU A 66 -2.26 -2.81 -7.12
N ALA A 67 -1.97 -4.05 -7.47
CA ALA A 67 -0.86 -4.38 -8.35
C ALA A 67 -1.32 -4.48 -9.79
N THR A 68 -0.49 -3.97 -10.71
CA THR A 68 -0.71 -4.07 -12.14
C THR A 68 0.62 -4.25 -12.88
N THR A 69 0.59 -4.27 -14.20
CA THR A 69 1.79 -4.32 -15.04
C THR A 69 2.29 -2.92 -15.36
N THR A 70 3.55 -2.81 -15.77
CA THR A 70 4.15 -1.54 -16.19
C THR A 70 3.36 -0.91 -17.34
N GLY A 71 2.95 -1.72 -18.33
CA GLY A 71 2.17 -1.23 -19.47
C GLY A 71 0.79 -0.72 -19.06
N ASP A 72 0.12 -1.42 -18.17
CA ASP A 72 -1.20 -1.00 -17.69
C ASP A 72 -1.10 0.20 -16.74
N GLN A 73 -0.02 0.33 -15.98
CA GLN A 73 0.20 1.53 -15.18
C GLN A 73 0.35 2.77 -16.07
N ALA A 74 1.04 2.65 -17.22
CA ALA A 74 1.15 3.75 -18.17
C ALA A 74 -0.22 4.12 -18.75
N ARG A 75 -1.07 3.14 -19.03
CA ARG A 75 -2.45 3.38 -19.49
C ARG A 75 -3.28 4.07 -18.41
N LEU A 76 -3.10 3.67 -17.15
CA LEU A 76 -3.77 4.31 -16.03
C LEU A 76 -3.35 5.79 -15.92
N LEU A 77 -2.06 6.06 -16.01
CA LEU A 77 -1.55 7.43 -15.93
C LEU A 77 -2.19 8.31 -17.01
N ALA A 78 -2.23 7.82 -18.24
CA ALA A 78 -2.88 8.55 -19.33
C ALA A 78 -4.37 8.76 -19.08
N ARG A 79 -5.04 7.79 -18.47
CA ARG A 79 -6.46 7.88 -18.12
C ARG A 79 -6.69 8.90 -17.01
N LEU A 80 -5.85 8.93 -15.97
CA LEU A 80 -5.94 9.92 -14.91
C LEU A 80 -5.76 11.33 -15.46
N ASP A 81 -4.78 11.52 -16.35
CA ASP A 81 -4.57 12.81 -17.01
C ASP A 81 -5.79 13.23 -17.82
N ARG A 82 -6.35 12.33 -18.61
CA ARG A 82 -7.53 12.61 -19.44
C ARG A 82 -8.76 12.96 -18.60
N LEU A 83 -8.91 12.30 -17.45
CA LEU A 83 -10.06 12.52 -16.56
C LEU A 83 -9.83 13.69 -15.59
N GLY A 84 -8.65 14.31 -15.61
CA GLY A 84 -8.34 15.42 -14.71
C GLY A 84 -8.19 15.02 -13.25
N ILE A 85 -7.84 13.77 -12.99
CA ILE A 85 -7.64 13.27 -11.63
C ILE A 85 -6.18 13.52 -11.23
N ALA A 86 -5.98 14.30 -10.17
CA ALA A 86 -4.65 14.53 -9.63
C ALA A 86 -4.09 13.25 -9.01
N TYR A 87 -2.81 13.01 -9.23
CA TYR A 87 -2.13 11.84 -8.69
C TYR A 87 -0.71 12.21 -8.28
N ARG A 88 -0.10 11.36 -7.46
CA ARG A 88 1.26 11.54 -6.98
C ARG A 88 2.07 10.29 -7.30
N PRO A 89 3.12 10.40 -8.14
CA PRO A 89 4.03 9.28 -8.40
C PRO A 89 5.06 9.14 -7.29
N GLU A 90 5.40 7.92 -6.94
CA GLU A 90 6.49 7.62 -6.00
C GLU A 90 7.22 6.34 -6.42
N ARG A 91 8.49 6.27 -6.05
CA ARG A 91 9.31 5.08 -6.20
C ARG A 91 9.41 4.36 -4.87
N HIS A 92 9.15 3.05 -4.88
CA HIS A 92 9.29 2.20 -3.71
C HIS A 92 10.11 0.97 -4.07
N GLY A 93 11.43 1.01 -3.79
CA GLY A 93 12.29 -0.10 -4.15
C GLY A 93 12.27 -0.39 -5.65
N ARG A 94 11.77 -1.56 -6.04
CA ARG A 94 11.69 -1.97 -7.45
C ARG A 94 10.35 -1.61 -8.11
N ASN A 95 9.45 -1.00 -7.38
CA ASN A 95 8.13 -0.65 -7.89
C ASN A 95 8.00 0.85 -8.08
N ASP A 96 7.20 1.23 -9.06
CA ASP A 96 6.68 2.59 -9.20
C ASP A 96 5.23 2.59 -8.79
N SER A 97 4.81 3.61 -8.04
CA SER A 97 3.45 3.72 -7.53
C SER A 97 2.81 5.02 -7.97
N LEU A 98 1.51 4.98 -8.20
CA LEU A 98 0.66 6.15 -8.38
C LEU A 98 -0.35 6.18 -7.24
N TYR A 99 -0.45 7.32 -6.58
CA TYR A 99 -1.42 7.53 -5.49
C TYR A 99 -2.45 8.54 -5.94
N PHE A 100 -3.71 8.23 -5.75
CA PHE A 100 -4.82 9.14 -6.07
C PHE A 100 -6.05 8.80 -5.24
N PRO A 101 -6.94 9.77 -4.98
CA PRO A 101 -8.14 9.50 -4.20
C PRO A 101 -9.24 8.89 -5.07
N ASP A 102 -10.08 8.07 -4.44
CA ASP A 102 -11.36 7.70 -5.03
C ASP A 102 -12.38 8.84 -4.84
N PRO A 103 -13.64 8.71 -5.32
CA PRO A 103 -14.62 9.78 -5.19
C PRO A 103 -14.92 10.22 -3.75
N ASP A 104 -14.73 9.36 -2.78
CA ASP A 104 -14.98 9.64 -1.36
C ASP A 104 -13.72 10.00 -0.58
N GLY A 105 -12.59 10.13 -1.27
CA GLY A 105 -11.33 10.53 -0.67
C GLY A 105 -10.46 9.39 -0.14
N ALA A 106 -10.87 8.14 -0.33
CA ALA A 106 -10.02 7.00 0.03
C ALA A 106 -8.81 6.95 -0.89
N VAL A 107 -7.62 6.80 -0.30
CA VAL A 107 -6.39 6.78 -1.09
C VAL A 107 -6.19 5.41 -1.73
N ILE A 108 -5.98 5.40 -3.02
CA ILE A 108 -5.66 4.23 -3.81
C ILE A 108 -4.20 4.34 -4.27
N GLU A 109 -3.45 3.27 -4.06
CA GLU A 109 -2.12 3.11 -4.62
C GLU A 109 -2.19 2.08 -5.73
N VAL A 110 -1.63 2.39 -6.91
CA VAL A 110 -1.47 1.39 -7.96
C VAL A 110 0.01 1.23 -8.23
N LEU A 111 0.54 0.04 -7.98
CA LEU A 111 1.96 -0.23 -8.12
C LEU A 111 2.24 -1.21 -9.24
N ALA A 112 3.40 -1.03 -9.88
CA ALA A 112 3.90 -1.90 -10.93
C ALA A 112 5.42 -1.99 -10.82
N PRO A 113 6.02 -3.15 -11.17
CA PRO A 113 7.47 -3.27 -11.16
C PRO A 113 8.09 -2.38 -12.24
N ARG A 114 9.25 -1.78 -11.92
CA ARG A 114 10.06 -1.12 -12.95
C ARG A 114 10.74 -2.20 -13.81
N ALA A 115 10.84 -1.89 -15.09
CA ALA A 115 11.52 -2.76 -16.03
C ALA A 115 13.03 -2.78 -15.75
#